data_67a9b2ea4667217352dffea3364d0830
#
_entry.id   67a9b2ea4667217352dffea3364d0830
#
_cell.length_a   1.000
_cell.length_b   1.000
_cell.length_c   1.000
_cell.angle_alpha   90.00
_cell.angle_beta   90.00
_cell.angle_gamma   90.00
#
_symmetry.space_group_name_H-M   'P 1'
#
loop_
_entity.id
_entity.type
_entity.pdbx_description
1 polymer ?
#
loop_
_entity_poly.entity_id
_entity_poly.type
_entity_poly.pdbx_seq_one_letter_code
_entity_poly.pdbx_strand_id
1 'polypeptide(L)'
;MKVFIGILIFLAVITVITLIRAIFWVPKKKTYEPLEDEEVQLNEYRRNLSDAIKFKTVSQPDPKDVDWNEFEKFHKFLEERFPLVYKNLKHEEISDASLLFTWEGTRPDLEPIALLAHQDVVPIAAGTENDWEHPAFDGFDDGEFIWGRGALDMKNHLIAVIQTVETLLGEGFKPERTVYLCFGHNEEIVASANSGAGSIAAVLEERGVKLDSVIDEGGAILNVDVPKILKTKLAGIGIAEKGYADYKITVRSKGGHSSQPPVHSGIGEIAKVTRDLEGHQFKAKMPHFVYALFTKIGKRVSYPARIVTCNLWLLKPIVTLVMKKFPPAASLIRTTTGVSMAEGSPAANVLPQKSSITVNFRMMPGTTLADVKEHIKKVVKKKDIEIELLKGKEASKVSPTDSRSFKILEELCMRTDNNYIVAPYLVMGGTDSYHYENICDCIYRFAPFEVDTKYLLLTHATNERIPVDCMEGALKFFKRYIKYMSKE
;
A
#
# COMPACT_ATOMS: atom_id res chain seq x y z
N MET A 1 -17.19 7.46 -52.50
CA MET A 1 -18.51 7.03 -52.00
C MET A 1 -18.48 5.60 -51.43
N LYS A 2 -18.07 4.55 -52.15
CA LYS A 2 -18.03 3.17 -51.65
C LYS A 2 -17.17 2.96 -50.40
N VAL A 3 -15.96 3.58 -50.33
CA VAL A 3 -15.07 3.48 -49.15
C VAL A 3 -15.69 4.15 -47.91
N PHE A 4 -16.32 5.34 -48.10
CA PHE A 4 -17.01 6.04 -47.01
C PHE A 4 -18.19 5.24 -46.45
N ILE A 5 -19.00 4.65 -47.34
CA ILE A 5 -20.11 3.75 -46.93
C ILE A 5 -19.57 2.53 -46.17
N GLY A 6 -18.47 1.93 -46.65
CA GLY A 6 -17.80 0.83 -45.97
C GLY A 6 -17.34 1.17 -44.56
N ILE A 7 -16.75 2.36 -44.35
CA ILE A 7 -16.36 2.85 -43.02
C ILE A 7 -17.58 3.05 -42.11
N LEU A 8 -18.67 3.61 -42.62
CA LEU A 8 -19.91 3.79 -41.83
C LEU A 8 -20.52 2.48 -41.40
N ILE A 9 -20.59 1.48 -42.32
CA ILE A 9 -21.07 0.13 -42.00
C ILE A 9 -20.18 -0.52 -40.93
N PHE A 10 -18.86 -0.42 -41.06
CA PHE A 10 -17.90 -0.96 -40.10
C PHE A 10 -18.09 -0.34 -38.70
N LEU A 11 -18.22 0.99 -38.61
CA LEU A 11 -18.48 1.70 -37.36
C LEU A 11 -19.82 1.30 -36.74
N ALA A 12 -20.88 1.16 -37.56
CA ALA A 12 -22.19 0.69 -37.08
C ALA A 12 -22.11 -0.73 -36.51
N VAL A 13 -21.42 -1.64 -37.20
CA VAL A 13 -21.23 -3.02 -36.74
C VAL A 13 -20.44 -3.06 -35.41
N ILE A 14 -19.34 -2.32 -35.30
CA ILE A 14 -18.58 -2.24 -34.05
C ILE A 14 -19.46 -1.66 -32.93
N THR A 15 -20.24 -0.61 -33.19
CA THR A 15 -21.14 -0.04 -32.20
C THR A 15 -22.15 -1.06 -31.71
N VAL A 16 -22.79 -1.78 -32.62
CA VAL A 16 -23.74 -2.85 -32.26
C VAL A 16 -23.05 -3.95 -31.42
N ILE A 17 -21.88 -4.40 -31.81
CA ILE A 17 -21.09 -5.40 -31.06
C ILE A 17 -20.79 -4.88 -29.65
N THR A 18 -20.35 -3.63 -29.48
CA THR A 18 -20.01 -3.08 -28.17
C THR A 18 -21.24 -2.96 -27.26
N LEU A 19 -22.40 -2.60 -27.80
CA LEU A 19 -23.65 -2.53 -27.05
C LEU A 19 -24.16 -3.93 -26.64
N ILE A 20 -24.19 -4.88 -27.57
CA ILE A 20 -24.61 -6.25 -27.28
C ILE A 20 -23.68 -6.89 -26.25
N ARG A 21 -22.37 -6.72 -26.40
CA ARG A 21 -21.38 -7.25 -25.46
C ARG A 21 -21.64 -6.73 -24.03
N ALA A 22 -22.00 -5.46 -23.87
CA ALA A 22 -22.31 -4.87 -22.57
C ALA A 22 -23.56 -5.48 -21.90
N ILE A 23 -24.54 -5.96 -22.67
CA ILE A 23 -25.71 -6.64 -22.13
C ILE A 23 -25.31 -7.95 -21.45
N PHE A 24 -24.44 -8.73 -22.10
CA PHE A 24 -24.02 -10.05 -21.62
C PHE A 24 -22.81 -10.02 -20.68
N TRP A 25 -22.17 -8.84 -20.50
CA TRP A 25 -21.01 -8.68 -19.61
C TRP A 25 -21.47 -8.47 -18.16
N VAL A 26 -22.04 -9.51 -17.59
CA VAL A 26 -22.55 -9.53 -16.22
C VAL A 26 -21.82 -10.62 -15.42
N PRO A 27 -21.81 -10.52 -14.08
CA PRO A 27 -21.22 -11.59 -13.27
C PRO A 27 -21.89 -12.93 -13.62
N LYS A 28 -21.11 -13.95 -13.90
CA LYS A 28 -21.65 -15.31 -13.88
C LYS A 28 -21.93 -15.62 -12.41
N LYS A 29 -23.13 -16.17 -12.12
CA LYS A 29 -23.46 -16.68 -10.79
C LYS A 29 -22.53 -17.86 -10.48
N LYS A 30 -21.37 -17.61 -9.89
CA LYS A 30 -20.64 -18.59 -9.11
C LYS A 30 -21.12 -18.40 -7.68
N THR A 31 -21.90 -19.33 -7.19
CA THR A 31 -22.23 -19.37 -5.78
C THR A 31 -21.13 -20.19 -5.13
N TYR A 32 -20.32 -19.54 -4.30
CA TYR A 32 -19.40 -20.26 -3.44
C TYR A 32 -20.17 -20.72 -2.21
N GLU A 33 -19.91 -21.95 -1.78
CA GLU A 33 -20.43 -22.42 -0.49
C GLU A 33 -19.86 -21.53 0.62
N PRO A 34 -20.71 -21.02 1.52
CA PRO A 34 -20.26 -20.24 2.65
C PRO A 34 -19.19 -20.99 3.46
N LEU A 35 -18.27 -20.26 4.06
CA LEU A 35 -17.34 -20.82 5.01
C LEU A 35 -18.09 -21.17 6.30
N GLU A 36 -17.68 -22.23 6.96
CA GLU A 36 -18.12 -22.48 8.34
C GLU A 36 -17.80 -21.25 9.20
N ASP A 37 -18.67 -20.97 10.16
CA ASP A 37 -18.42 -19.87 11.07
C ASP A 37 -17.25 -20.20 11.99
N GLU A 38 -16.45 -19.18 12.31
CA GLU A 38 -15.28 -19.31 13.18
C GLU A 38 -15.56 -18.53 14.47
N GLU A 39 -15.36 -19.19 15.59
CA GLU A 39 -15.33 -18.47 16.86
C GLU A 39 -14.07 -17.62 16.96
N VAL A 40 -14.24 -16.36 17.33
CA VAL A 40 -13.16 -15.40 17.53
C VAL A 40 -13.36 -14.59 18.80
N GLN A 41 -12.28 -14.14 19.37
CA GLN A 41 -12.30 -13.42 20.66
C GLN A 41 -12.37 -11.91 20.43
N LEU A 42 -13.48 -11.43 19.85
CA LEU A 42 -13.66 -10.03 19.48
C LEU A 42 -13.45 -9.04 20.64
N ASN A 43 -14.01 -9.33 21.81
CA ASN A 43 -13.90 -8.44 22.97
C ASN A 43 -12.47 -8.35 23.52
N GLU A 44 -11.71 -9.42 23.42
CA GLU A 44 -10.29 -9.43 23.80
C GLU A 44 -9.48 -8.65 22.77
N TYR A 45 -9.73 -8.87 21.50
CA TYR A 45 -9.08 -8.11 20.42
C TYR A 45 -9.31 -6.60 20.58
N ARG A 46 -10.56 -6.17 20.79
CA ARG A 46 -10.88 -4.76 21.03
C ARG A 46 -10.08 -4.16 22.18
N ARG A 47 -10.08 -4.86 23.32
CA ARG A 47 -9.32 -4.44 24.51
C ARG A 47 -7.82 -4.39 24.23
N ASN A 48 -7.28 -5.44 23.59
CA ASN A 48 -5.86 -5.51 23.30
C ASN A 48 -5.43 -4.42 22.29
N LEU A 49 -6.25 -4.11 21.29
CA LEU A 49 -5.99 -3.00 20.37
C LEU A 49 -6.03 -1.64 21.09
N SER A 50 -7.08 -1.40 21.90
CA SER A 50 -7.20 -0.19 22.71
C SER A 50 -5.95 0.00 23.61
N ASP A 51 -5.51 -1.05 24.30
CA ASP A 51 -4.31 -0.99 25.14
C ASP A 51 -3.02 -0.84 24.32
N ALA A 52 -2.91 -1.50 23.16
CA ALA A 52 -1.76 -1.40 22.26
C ALA A 52 -1.52 0.02 21.73
N ILE A 53 -2.59 0.77 21.48
CA ILE A 53 -2.52 2.16 21.01
C ILE A 53 -1.85 3.07 22.04
N LYS A 54 -1.92 2.76 23.33
CA LYS A 54 -1.35 3.58 24.42
C LYS A 54 0.17 3.63 24.41
N PHE A 55 0.83 2.68 23.78
CA PHE A 55 2.29 2.67 23.64
C PHE A 55 2.70 3.58 22.48
N LYS A 56 3.54 4.56 22.77
CA LYS A 56 4.01 5.57 21.81
C LYS A 56 5.23 5.05 21.04
N THR A 57 5.07 3.97 20.33
CA THR A 57 6.11 3.35 19.50
C THR A 57 6.39 4.18 18.25
N VAL A 58 6.81 5.44 18.41
CA VAL A 58 7.06 6.37 17.32
C VAL A 58 8.45 6.16 16.76
N SER A 59 8.56 5.78 15.49
CA SER A 59 9.84 5.70 14.79
C SER A 59 10.35 7.08 14.38
N GLN A 60 11.68 7.24 14.33
CA GLN A 60 12.36 8.48 13.97
C GLN A 60 13.46 8.20 12.95
N PRO A 61 13.79 9.18 12.07
CA PRO A 61 14.87 9.01 11.09
C PRO A 61 16.25 8.73 11.69
N ASP A 62 16.56 9.32 12.86
CA ASP A 62 17.76 8.99 13.64
C ASP A 62 17.36 8.06 14.79
N PRO A 63 17.91 6.84 14.88
CA PRO A 63 17.62 5.89 15.96
C PRO A 63 17.87 6.44 17.37
N LYS A 64 18.72 7.48 17.50
CA LYS A 64 18.98 8.12 18.79
C LYS A 64 17.80 8.93 19.33
N ASP A 65 16.90 9.35 18.44
CA ASP A 65 15.71 10.12 18.78
C ASP A 65 14.51 9.22 19.07
N VAL A 66 14.65 7.90 18.92
CA VAL A 66 13.60 6.91 19.22
C VAL A 66 13.55 6.62 20.71
N ASP A 67 12.35 6.65 21.29
CA ASP A 67 12.12 6.16 22.66
C ASP A 67 11.97 4.64 22.67
N TRP A 68 13.10 3.94 22.73
CA TRP A 68 13.13 2.48 22.75
C TRP A 68 12.42 1.87 23.96
N ASN A 69 12.28 2.62 25.07
CA ASN A 69 11.56 2.14 26.24
C ASN A 69 10.05 1.94 25.94
N GLU A 70 9.48 2.69 25.01
CA GLU A 70 8.08 2.46 24.56
C GLU A 70 7.95 1.15 23.78
N PHE A 71 8.95 0.77 22.98
CA PHE A 71 8.98 -0.55 22.32
C PHE A 71 9.17 -1.68 23.34
N GLU A 72 10.06 -1.55 24.31
CA GLU A 72 10.23 -2.54 25.38
C GLU A 72 8.94 -2.75 26.19
N LYS A 73 8.23 -1.68 26.52
CA LYS A 73 6.92 -1.76 27.19
C LYS A 73 5.89 -2.46 26.31
N PHE A 74 5.89 -2.15 25.02
CA PHE A 74 4.99 -2.79 24.07
C PHE A 74 5.29 -4.29 23.94
N HIS A 75 6.55 -4.71 23.89
CA HIS A 75 6.93 -6.12 23.89
C HIS A 75 6.46 -6.86 25.15
N LYS A 76 6.64 -6.27 26.33
CA LYS A 76 6.12 -6.82 27.58
C LYS A 76 4.59 -6.94 27.56
N PHE A 77 3.91 -5.94 27.04
CA PHE A 77 2.46 -6.00 26.84
C PHE A 77 2.07 -7.17 25.93
N LEU A 78 2.76 -7.38 24.80
CA LEU A 78 2.48 -8.51 23.92
C LEU A 78 2.71 -9.85 24.62
N GLU A 79 3.79 -10.01 25.39
CA GLU A 79 4.08 -11.22 26.16
C GLU A 79 2.98 -11.51 27.21
N GLU A 80 2.53 -10.48 27.93
CA GLU A 80 1.48 -10.61 28.96
C GLU A 80 0.11 -10.95 28.35
N ARG A 81 -0.20 -10.42 27.17
CA ARG A 81 -1.51 -10.58 26.51
C ARG A 81 -1.63 -11.82 25.64
N PHE A 82 -0.50 -12.32 25.12
CA PHE A 82 -0.44 -13.47 24.22
C PHE A 82 0.48 -14.58 24.75
N PRO A 83 0.21 -15.12 25.95
CA PRO A 83 1.11 -16.05 26.63
C PRO A 83 1.27 -17.39 25.89
N LEU A 84 0.26 -17.84 25.11
CA LEU A 84 0.39 -19.08 24.33
C LEU A 84 1.32 -18.88 23.14
N VAL A 85 1.30 -17.70 22.49
CA VAL A 85 2.25 -17.35 21.42
C VAL A 85 3.67 -17.41 21.98
N TYR A 86 3.96 -16.68 23.04
CA TYR A 86 5.31 -16.62 23.62
C TYR A 86 5.79 -17.97 24.20
N LYS A 87 4.87 -18.80 24.67
CA LYS A 87 5.18 -20.14 25.20
C LYS A 87 5.46 -21.18 24.11
N ASN A 88 4.73 -21.11 22.97
CA ASN A 88 4.71 -22.19 21.97
C ASN A 88 5.50 -21.88 20.72
N LEU A 89 5.73 -20.59 20.39
CA LEU A 89 6.51 -20.19 19.26
C LEU A 89 7.95 -19.83 19.68
N LYS A 90 8.92 -20.10 18.82
CA LYS A 90 10.22 -19.46 18.99
C LYS A 90 10.07 -17.99 18.67
N HIS A 91 10.62 -17.13 19.51
CA HIS A 91 10.63 -15.69 19.25
C HIS A 91 12.03 -15.12 19.43
N GLU A 92 12.35 -14.16 18.58
CA GLU A 92 13.66 -13.52 18.51
C GLU A 92 13.45 -12.04 18.30
N GLU A 93 14.20 -11.22 19.00
CA GLU A 93 14.30 -9.80 18.73
C GLU A 93 15.43 -9.59 17.71
N ILE A 94 15.09 -8.98 16.58
CA ILE A 94 16.00 -8.77 15.45
C ILE A 94 16.24 -7.27 15.31
N SER A 95 17.51 -6.87 15.17
CA SER A 95 17.90 -5.46 15.15
C SER A 95 17.50 -4.77 16.47
N ASP A 96 17.00 -3.52 16.42
CA ASP A 96 16.75 -2.71 17.62
C ASP A 96 15.46 -3.13 18.38
N ALA A 97 14.38 -3.49 17.66
CA ALA A 97 13.10 -3.82 18.27
C ALA A 97 12.15 -4.65 17.36
N SER A 98 12.64 -5.25 16.29
CA SER A 98 11.79 -6.10 15.44
C SER A 98 11.61 -7.48 16.04
N LEU A 99 10.40 -8.03 15.93
CA LEU A 99 10.07 -9.34 16.47
C LEU A 99 9.86 -10.36 15.35
N LEU A 100 10.55 -11.48 15.45
CA LEU A 100 10.37 -12.65 14.61
C LEU A 100 9.85 -13.83 15.44
N PHE A 101 8.60 -14.24 15.18
CA PHE A 101 8.04 -15.45 15.75
C PHE A 101 8.04 -16.58 14.72
N THR A 102 8.44 -17.77 15.15
CA THR A 102 8.44 -18.99 14.32
C THR A 102 7.48 -20.02 14.91
N TRP A 103 6.37 -20.24 14.23
CA TRP A 103 5.46 -21.35 14.52
C TRP A 103 5.80 -22.53 13.64
N GLU A 104 6.56 -23.47 14.18
CA GLU A 104 7.05 -24.63 13.44
C GLU A 104 5.88 -25.50 12.94
N GLY A 105 5.90 -25.79 11.64
CA GLY A 105 4.96 -26.69 11.00
C GLY A 105 5.34 -28.16 11.20
N THR A 106 4.38 -29.04 11.02
CA THR A 106 4.58 -30.50 11.09
C THR A 106 5.23 -31.08 9.82
N ARG A 107 5.29 -30.30 8.74
CA ARG A 107 5.83 -30.63 7.42
C ARG A 107 6.94 -29.64 7.03
N PRO A 108 8.19 -29.88 7.48
CA PRO A 108 9.31 -28.98 7.20
C PRO A 108 9.75 -28.97 5.72
N ASP A 109 9.23 -29.89 4.92
CA ASP A 109 9.43 -29.95 3.46
C ASP A 109 8.58 -28.93 2.71
N LEU A 110 7.55 -28.35 3.33
CA LEU A 110 6.71 -27.33 2.73
C LEU A 110 7.30 -25.92 2.94
N GLU A 111 7.33 -25.11 1.88
CA GLU A 111 7.75 -23.71 2.00
C GLU A 111 6.88 -22.95 2.99
N PRO A 112 7.47 -22.22 3.96
CA PRO A 112 6.75 -21.48 4.98
C PRO A 112 5.92 -20.32 4.42
N ILE A 113 5.02 -19.79 5.25
CA ILE A 113 4.32 -18.52 5.00
C ILE A 113 4.76 -17.47 6.02
N ALA A 114 4.67 -16.18 5.65
CA ALA A 114 4.92 -15.09 6.57
C ALA A 114 3.76 -14.10 6.61
N LEU A 115 3.38 -13.69 7.83
CA LEU A 115 2.45 -12.62 8.10
C LEU A 115 3.25 -11.44 8.68
N LEU A 116 3.19 -10.32 8.00
CA LEU A 116 3.93 -9.11 8.37
C LEU A 116 3.02 -8.10 9.05
N ALA A 117 3.62 -7.30 9.90
CA ALA A 117 3.06 -6.08 10.44
C ALA A 117 4.19 -5.18 10.96
N HIS A 118 3.90 -3.89 11.15
CA HIS A 118 4.83 -3.02 11.85
C HIS A 118 4.28 -2.56 13.21
N GLN A 119 5.20 -2.28 14.12
CA GLN A 119 4.92 -1.90 15.50
C GLN A 119 4.88 -0.38 15.67
N ASP A 120 5.61 0.31 14.82
CA ASP A 120 5.77 1.75 14.89
C ASP A 120 4.56 2.51 14.34
N VAL A 121 4.54 3.78 14.64
CA VAL A 121 3.53 4.73 14.18
C VAL A 121 4.18 6.06 13.86
N VAL A 122 3.58 6.85 12.96
CA VAL A 122 4.04 8.23 12.70
C VAL A 122 3.80 9.12 13.92
N PRO A 123 4.63 10.16 14.14
CA PRO A 123 4.41 11.14 15.17
C PRO A 123 3.11 11.93 14.93
N ILE A 124 2.62 12.56 16.00
CA ILE A 124 1.57 13.59 15.89
C ILE A 124 2.21 14.84 15.29
N ALA A 125 1.54 15.45 14.32
CA ALA A 125 2.00 16.70 13.74
C ALA A 125 2.05 17.80 14.83
N ALA A 126 3.19 18.46 14.96
CA ALA A 126 3.39 19.48 15.97
C ALA A 126 2.34 20.59 15.87
N GLY A 127 1.72 20.93 17.00
CA GLY A 127 0.66 21.94 17.11
C GLY A 127 -0.75 21.42 16.82
N THR A 128 -0.92 20.12 16.56
CA THR A 128 -2.25 19.50 16.35
C THR A 128 -2.68 18.61 17.53
N GLU A 129 -1.97 18.62 18.63
CA GLU A 129 -2.22 17.77 19.79
C GLU A 129 -3.63 17.98 20.38
N ASN A 130 -4.12 19.23 20.31
CA ASN A 130 -5.43 19.62 20.78
C ASN A 130 -6.55 19.52 19.73
N ASP A 131 -6.24 19.12 18.49
CA ASP A 131 -7.22 18.95 17.42
C ASP A 131 -7.86 17.55 17.45
N TRP A 132 -7.38 16.65 18.30
CA TRP A 132 -7.92 15.31 18.47
C TRP A 132 -9.15 15.33 19.38
N GLU A 133 -10.24 14.68 18.94
CA GLU A 133 -11.45 14.49 19.74
C GLU A 133 -11.19 13.66 20.99
N HIS A 134 -10.32 12.65 20.87
CA HIS A 134 -9.76 11.85 21.96
C HIS A 134 -8.23 11.86 21.85
N PRO A 135 -7.49 11.89 22.96
CA PRO A 135 -6.03 11.93 22.89
C PRO A 135 -5.47 10.81 22.01
N ALA A 136 -4.53 11.14 21.13
CA ALA A 136 -4.03 10.23 20.07
C ALA A 136 -3.49 8.89 20.58
N PHE A 137 -3.05 8.81 21.84
CA PHE A 137 -2.53 7.59 22.47
C PHE A 137 -3.37 7.14 23.68
N ASP A 138 -4.66 7.46 23.69
CA ASP A 138 -5.56 7.00 24.74
C ASP A 138 -6.18 5.62 24.46
N GLY A 139 -6.27 5.26 23.18
CA GLY A 139 -6.91 4.01 22.76
C GLY A 139 -8.39 3.95 23.13
N PHE A 140 -9.07 5.10 23.08
CA PHE A 140 -10.46 5.22 23.51
C PHE A 140 -11.40 4.34 22.67
N ASP A 141 -12.17 3.49 23.33
CA ASP A 141 -13.20 2.65 22.71
C ASP A 141 -14.59 3.21 23.09
N ASP A 142 -15.28 3.85 22.14
CA ASP A 142 -16.61 4.41 22.33
C ASP A 142 -17.75 3.41 22.05
N GLY A 143 -17.40 2.18 21.67
CA GLY A 143 -18.31 1.11 21.28
C GLY A 143 -18.58 1.05 19.77
N GLU A 144 -18.39 2.12 19.03
CA GLU A 144 -18.50 2.20 17.56
C GLU A 144 -17.12 2.23 16.91
N PHE A 145 -16.17 2.93 17.52
CA PHE A 145 -14.79 3.07 17.05
C PHE A 145 -13.77 2.82 18.16
N ILE A 146 -12.58 2.39 17.76
CA ILE A 146 -11.37 2.51 18.58
C ILE A 146 -10.54 3.66 18.00
N TRP A 147 -10.27 4.67 18.83
CA TRP A 147 -9.61 5.90 18.46
C TRP A 147 -8.14 5.87 18.86
N GLY A 148 -7.32 6.42 17.98
CA GLY A 148 -5.92 6.71 18.30
C GLY A 148 -4.97 6.46 17.15
N ARG A 149 -3.76 6.96 17.28
CA ARG A 149 -2.66 6.76 16.35
C ARG A 149 -2.26 5.28 16.33
N GLY A 150 -2.23 4.67 15.13
CA GLY A 150 -2.00 3.24 14.97
C GLY A 150 -3.28 2.39 14.96
N ALA A 151 -4.46 3.01 15.13
CA ALA A 151 -5.73 2.29 15.05
C ALA A 151 -6.01 1.76 13.63
N LEU A 152 -5.50 2.42 12.60
CA LEU A 152 -5.59 1.99 11.19
C LEU A 152 -4.23 1.54 10.66
N ASP A 153 -3.14 2.17 11.08
CA ASP A 153 -1.79 2.00 10.55
C ASP A 153 -0.79 1.80 11.68
N MET A 154 -0.43 0.52 12.00
CA MET A 154 -1.19 -0.70 11.67
C MET A 154 -1.29 -1.63 12.89
N LYS A 155 -1.40 -1.07 14.10
CA LYS A 155 -1.54 -1.90 15.33
C LYS A 155 -2.79 -2.78 15.28
N ASN A 156 -3.87 -2.35 14.60
CA ASN A 156 -5.05 -3.18 14.36
C ASN A 156 -4.69 -4.51 13.66
N HIS A 157 -3.87 -4.45 12.62
CA HIS A 157 -3.44 -5.64 11.89
C HIS A 157 -2.51 -6.52 12.74
N LEU A 158 -1.51 -5.91 13.38
CA LEU A 158 -0.58 -6.62 14.26
C LEU A 158 -1.32 -7.39 15.34
N ILE A 159 -2.20 -6.70 16.09
CA ILE A 159 -2.99 -7.32 17.16
C ILE A 159 -3.97 -8.36 16.61
N ALA A 160 -4.56 -8.15 15.40
CA ALA A 160 -5.43 -9.16 14.80
C ALA A 160 -4.68 -10.45 14.45
N VAL A 161 -3.46 -10.33 13.90
CA VAL A 161 -2.63 -11.48 13.55
C VAL A 161 -2.21 -12.26 14.80
N ILE A 162 -1.64 -11.59 15.81
CA ILE A 162 -1.15 -12.28 17.01
C ILE A 162 -2.30 -12.86 17.85
N GLN A 163 -3.44 -12.15 17.97
CA GLN A 163 -4.67 -12.64 18.63
C GLN A 163 -5.22 -13.88 17.93
N THR A 164 -5.15 -13.91 16.59
CA THR A 164 -5.59 -15.08 15.82
C THR A 164 -4.71 -16.29 16.09
N VAL A 165 -3.40 -16.10 16.16
CA VAL A 165 -2.45 -17.19 16.50
C VAL A 165 -2.66 -17.67 17.94
N GLU A 166 -2.85 -16.76 18.90
CA GLU A 166 -3.19 -17.09 20.29
C GLU A 166 -4.45 -17.97 20.37
N THR A 167 -5.51 -17.58 19.62
CA THR A 167 -6.76 -18.35 19.56
C THR A 167 -6.54 -19.74 18.96
N LEU A 168 -5.81 -19.85 17.85
CA LEU A 168 -5.52 -21.13 17.20
C LEU A 168 -4.69 -22.06 18.09
N LEU A 169 -3.74 -21.52 18.83
CA LEU A 169 -2.97 -22.29 19.82
C LEU A 169 -3.85 -22.79 20.95
N GLY A 170 -4.77 -21.96 21.45
CA GLY A 170 -5.77 -22.33 22.45
C GLY A 170 -6.70 -23.45 21.98
N GLU A 171 -7.01 -23.51 20.70
CA GLU A 171 -7.77 -24.59 20.05
C GLU A 171 -6.93 -25.85 19.79
N GLY A 172 -5.63 -25.81 20.04
CA GLY A 172 -4.72 -26.92 19.75
C GLY A 172 -4.40 -27.12 18.29
N PHE A 173 -4.63 -26.10 17.45
CA PHE A 173 -4.29 -26.14 16.02
C PHE A 173 -2.77 -26.27 15.83
N LYS A 174 -2.38 -27.09 14.85
CA LYS A 174 -0.99 -27.28 14.45
C LYS A 174 -0.90 -27.07 12.95
N PRO A 175 -0.11 -26.08 12.47
CA PRO A 175 0.08 -25.87 11.05
C PRO A 175 0.91 -26.99 10.41
N GLU A 176 0.68 -27.30 9.16
CA GLU A 176 1.56 -28.19 8.39
C GLU A 176 2.82 -27.43 7.96
N ARG A 177 2.66 -26.23 7.38
CA ARG A 177 3.76 -25.33 7.03
C ARG A 177 4.17 -24.50 8.22
N THR A 178 5.44 -24.19 8.33
CA THR A 178 5.91 -23.17 9.29
C THR A 178 5.26 -21.81 8.96
N VAL A 179 4.83 -21.11 10.00
CA VAL A 179 4.25 -19.78 9.93
C VAL A 179 5.19 -18.80 10.64
N TYR A 180 5.67 -17.81 9.92
CA TYR A 180 6.42 -16.70 10.51
C TYR A 180 5.50 -15.52 10.78
N LEU A 181 5.63 -14.90 11.98
CA LEU A 181 5.11 -13.57 12.25
C LEU A 181 6.29 -12.63 12.30
N CYS A 182 6.28 -11.63 11.43
CA CYS A 182 7.41 -10.71 11.23
C CYS A 182 6.92 -9.29 11.53
N PHE A 183 7.28 -8.75 12.70
CA PHE A 183 6.84 -7.45 13.15
C PHE A 183 7.99 -6.44 13.12
N GLY A 184 8.02 -5.60 12.07
CA GLY A 184 8.99 -4.52 11.90
C GLY A 184 8.81 -3.41 12.93
N HIS A 185 9.85 -2.56 13.13
CA HIS A 185 9.81 -1.48 14.12
C HIS A 185 9.93 -0.07 13.53
N ASN A 186 10.10 0.07 12.21
CA ASN A 186 10.36 1.38 11.58
C ASN A 186 9.92 1.44 10.10
N GLU A 187 8.75 0.88 9.78
CA GLU A 187 8.14 0.94 8.44
C GLU A 187 7.94 2.38 7.98
N GLU A 188 7.47 3.24 8.89
CA GLU A 188 7.12 4.64 8.66
C GLU A 188 8.33 5.52 8.26
N ILE A 189 9.54 4.98 8.36
CA ILE A 189 10.77 5.65 7.95
C ILE A 189 11.17 5.19 6.54
N VAL A 190 10.70 5.90 5.55
CA VAL A 190 10.98 5.60 4.13
C VAL A 190 12.48 5.48 3.86
N ALA A 191 12.89 4.33 3.29
CA ALA A 191 14.29 4.02 2.93
C ALA A 191 15.26 4.15 4.12
N SER A 192 14.86 3.66 5.29
CA SER A 192 15.76 3.49 6.43
C SER A 192 16.94 2.59 6.07
N ALA A 193 18.15 3.00 6.46
CA ALA A 193 19.35 2.16 6.30
C ALA A 193 19.30 0.92 7.21
N ASN A 194 18.58 1.00 8.33
CA ASN A 194 18.40 -0.06 9.32
C ASN A 194 16.92 -0.46 9.39
N SER A 195 16.37 -0.94 8.26
CA SER A 195 15.00 -1.43 8.27
C SER A 195 14.86 -2.67 9.14
N GLY A 196 13.94 -2.62 10.11
CA GLY A 196 13.64 -3.76 10.96
C GLY A 196 13.11 -4.96 10.18
N ALA A 197 12.17 -4.74 9.28
CA ALA A 197 11.68 -5.79 8.38
C ALA A 197 12.76 -6.30 7.42
N GLY A 198 13.63 -5.40 6.93
CA GLY A 198 14.77 -5.78 6.12
C GLY A 198 15.76 -6.68 6.88
N SER A 199 15.97 -6.40 8.16
CA SER A 199 16.81 -7.24 9.03
C SER A 199 16.20 -8.63 9.27
N ILE A 200 14.88 -8.71 9.49
CA ILE A 200 14.17 -10.00 9.57
C ILE A 200 14.31 -10.78 8.25
N ALA A 201 14.06 -10.14 7.11
CA ALA A 201 14.18 -10.77 5.80
C ALA A 201 15.60 -11.30 5.54
N ALA A 202 16.65 -10.53 5.91
CA ALA A 202 18.03 -10.94 5.79
C ALA A 202 18.34 -12.18 6.66
N VAL A 203 17.87 -12.22 7.90
CA VAL A 203 18.02 -13.37 8.80
C VAL A 203 17.35 -14.62 8.21
N LEU A 204 16.13 -14.49 7.64
CA LEU A 204 15.46 -15.60 6.98
C LEU A 204 16.24 -16.06 5.71
N GLU A 205 16.76 -15.13 4.92
CA GLU A 205 17.58 -15.41 3.74
C GLU A 205 18.88 -16.15 4.12
N GLU A 206 19.59 -15.70 5.17
CA GLU A 206 20.78 -16.37 5.69
C GLU A 206 20.50 -17.80 6.20
N ARG A 207 19.29 -18.04 6.71
CA ARG A 207 18.83 -19.37 7.11
C ARG A 207 18.40 -20.25 5.94
N GLY A 208 18.47 -19.74 4.71
CA GLY A 208 18.06 -20.45 3.49
C GLY A 208 16.54 -20.62 3.37
N VAL A 209 15.75 -19.80 4.07
CA VAL A 209 14.30 -19.85 4.01
C VAL A 209 13.82 -19.32 2.65
N LYS A 210 12.96 -20.10 2.01
CA LYS A 210 12.17 -19.65 0.87
C LYS A 210 10.70 -19.71 1.24
N LEU A 211 9.99 -18.60 1.04
CA LEU A 211 8.60 -18.47 1.45
C LEU A 211 7.63 -18.79 0.30
N ASP A 212 6.58 -19.59 0.58
CA ASP A 212 5.44 -19.82 -0.33
C ASP A 212 4.69 -18.51 -0.58
N SER A 213 4.46 -17.73 0.49
CA SER A 213 3.82 -16.43 0.37
C SER A 213 4.07 -15.53 1.58
N VAL A 214 3.94 -14.24 1.32
CA VAL A 214 3.92 -13.17 2.31
C VAL A 214 2.59 -12.44 2.22
N ILE A 215 1.97 -12.14 3.38
CA ILE A 215 0.87 -11.20 3.50
C ILE A 215 1.27 -10.05 4.41
N ASP A 216 0.94 -8.84 3.97
CA ASP A 216 1.24 -7.58 4.65
C ASP A 216 0.05 -6.64 4.52
N GLU A 217 0.14 -5.45 5.08
CA GLU A 217 -0.85 -4.38 4.94
C GLU A 217 -0.98 -3.81 3.52
N GLY A 218 -1.69 -2.71 3.37
CA GLY A 218 -1.75 -1.88 2.15
C GLY A 218 -2.91 -2.21 1.22
N GLY A 219 -3.73 -3.23 1.52
CA GLY A 219 -4.99 -3.55 0.89
C GLY A 219 -6.14 -3.57 1.89
N ALA A 220 -7.37 -3.46 1.42
CA ALA A 220 -8.55 -3.46 2.28
C ALA A 220 -9.80 -3.99 1.55
N ILE A 221 -10.84 -4.24 2.32
CA ILE A 221 -12.19 -4.45 1.77
C ILE A 221 -12.91 -3.11 1.85
N LEU A 222 -13.18 -2.51 0.69
CA LEU A 222 -13.75 -1.18 0.58
C LEU A 222 -15.24 -1.22 0.27
N ASN A 223 -16.03 -0.47 1.02
CA ASN A 223 -17.40 -0.14 0.65
C ASN A 223 -17.36 0.94 -0.43
N VAL A 224 -17.67 0.55 -1.67
CA VAL A 224 -17.67 1.45 -2.82
C VAL A 224 -19.09 1.80 -3.19
N ASP A 225 -19.47 3.05 -3.06
CA ASP A 225 -20.75 3.59 -3.51
C ASP A 225 -20.52 4.80 -4.42
N VAL A 226 -20.61 4.56 -5.73
CA VAL A 226 -20.57 5.60 -6.74
C VAL A 226 -21.99 5.74 -7.29
N PRO A 227 -22.72 6.82 -6.97
CA PRO A 227 -24.12 6.97 -7.30
C PRO A 227 -24.44 6.69 -8.76
N LYS A 228 -25.43 5.84 -9.03
CA LYS A 228 -25.89 5.42 -10.38
C LYS A 228 -24.86 4.64 -11.22
N ILE A 229 -23.67 4.38 -10.70
CA ILE A 229 -22.60 3.67 -11.43
C ILE A 229 -22.31 2.32 -10.80
N LEU A 230 -21.97 2.29 -9.51
CA LEU A 230 -21.50 1.09 -8.82
C LEU A 230 -21.82 1.17 -7.33
N LYS A 231 -22.44 0.12 -6.80
CA LYS A 231 -22.51 -0.11 -5.36
C LYS A 231 -22.07 -1.54 -5.08
N THR A 232 -20.96 -1.70 -4.37
CA THR A 232 -20.33 -3.00 -4.14
C THR A 232 -19.30 -2.94 -3.04
N LYS A 233 -18.87 -4.11 -2.56
CA LYS A 233 -17.70 -4.26 -1.72
C LYS A 233 -16.53 -4.73 -2.60
N LEU A 234 -15.41 -4.04 -2.52
CA LEU A 234 -14.20 -4.30 -3.29
C LEU A 234 -13.07 -4.76 -2.37
N ALA A 235 -12.71 -6.04 -2.42
CA ALA A 235 -11.49 -6.55 -1.80
C ALA A 235 -10.31 -6.30 -2.74
N GLY A 236 -9.52 -5.29 -2.43
CA GLY A 236 -8.33 -4.92 -3.17
C GLY A 236 -7.11 -5.65 -2.64
N ILE A 237 -6.59 -6.62 -3.39
CA ILE A 237 -5.35 -7.33 -3.03
C ILE A 237 -4.19 -6.67 -3.75
N GLY A 238 -3.31 -6.00 -3.02
CA GLY A 238 -2.11 -5.36 -3.56
C GLY A 238 -1.11 -6.42 -4.04
N ILE A 239 -0.76 -6.34 -5.33
CA ILE A 239 0.20 -7.28 -5.94
C ILE A 239 1.53 -6.63 -6.27
N ALA A 240 1.64 -5.34 -6.09
CA ALA A 240 2.86 -4.56 -6.25
C ALA A 240 2.72 -3.22 -5.54
N GLU A 241 3.87 -2.57 -5.29
CA GLU A 241 3.97 -1.22 -4.75
C GLU A 241 4.67 -0.30 -5.73
N LYS A 242 4.36 1.00 -5.63
CA LYS A 242 5.14 2.02 -6.32
C LYS A 242 6.50 2.22 -5.67
N GLY A 243 7.51 2.43 -6.50
CA GLY A 243 8.78 2.93 -6.02
C GLY A 243 8.71 4.40 -5.60
N TYR A 244 9.74 4.83 -4.92
CA TYR A 244 9.90 6.19 -4.39
C TYR A 244 11.23 6.77 -4.82
N ALA A 245 11.26 8.05 -5.21
CA ALA A 245 12.51 8.76 -5.41
C ALA A 245 12.33 10.25 -5.15
N ASP A 246 13.24 10.82 -4.34
CA ASP A 246 13.42 12.25 -4.19
C ASP A 246 14.69 12.68 -4.90
N TYR A 247 14.53 13.50 -5.94
CA TYR A 247 15.65 14.11 -6.63
C TYR A 247 15.73 15.60 -6.33
N LYS A 248 16.91 16.05 -5.86
CA LYS A 248 17.25 17.47 -5.79
C LYS A 248 17.86 17.90 -7.13
N ILE A 249 17.26 18.91 -7.75
CA ILE A 249 17.74 19.48 -9.02
C ILE A 249 18.20 20.90 -8.72
N THR A 250 19.48 21.16 -8.98
CA THR A 250 20.11 22.46 -8.69
C THR A 250 20.57 23.14 -9.97
N VAL A 251 20.26 24.41 -10.07
CA VAL A 251 20.75 25.32 -11.11
C VAL A 251 21.74 26.31 -10.49
N ARG A 252 22.90 26.45 -11.11
CA ARG A 252 23.89 27.47 -10.72
C ARG A 252 23.71 28.76 -11.55
N SER A 253 23.90 29.89 -10.91
CA SER A 253 23.88 31.21 -11.52
C SER A 253 24.99 32.09 -10.93
N LYS A 254 25.23 33.26 -11.53
CA LYS A 254 26.30 34.16 -11.05
C LYS A 254 25.98 34.81 -9.70
N GLY A 255 24.69 34.85 -9.32
CA GLY A 255 24.24 35.64 -8.17
C GLY A 255 24.41 37.13 -8.39
N GLY A 256 24.33 37.91 -7.33
CA GLY A 256 24.57 39.36 -7.36
C GLY A 256 23.52 40.20 -6.64
N HIS A 257 23.60 41.50 -6.79
CA HIS A 257 22.66 42.45 -6.21
C HIS A 257 21.37 42.50 -7.03
N SER A 258 20.22 42.51 -6.34
CA SER A 258 18.91 42.49 -7.01
C SER A 258 18.59 43.76 -7.85
N SER A 259 19.31 44.84 -7.66
CA SER A 259 19.16 46.09 -8.44
C SER A 259 19.71 45.98 -9.88
N GLN A 260 20.55 44.98 -10.16
CA GLN A 260 21.14 44.73 -11.50
C GLN A 260 20.92 43.28 -11.92
N PRO A 261 19.66 42.87 -12.11
CA PRO A 261 19.35 41.47 -12.38
C PRO A 261 19.74 41.10 -13.81
N PRO A 262 20.20 39.86 -14.04
CA PRO A 262 20.30 39.31 -15.40
C PRO A 262 18.89 39.11 -16.00
N VAL A 263 18.82 38.88 -17.31
CA VAL A 263 17.54 38.60 -18.00
C VAL A 263 16.80 37.44 -17.37
N HIS A 264 17.52 36.41 -16.91
CA HIS A 264 16.99 35.27 -16.16
C HIS A 264 17.81 35.06 -14.87
N SER A 265 17.15 35.20 -13.73
CA SER A 265 17.76 34.90 -12.43
C SER A 265 17.81 33.39 -12.21
N GLY A 266 18.58 32.94 -11.20
CA GLY A 266 18.59 31.53 -10.82
C GLY A 266 17.20 30.97 -10.47
N ILE A 267 16.35 31.80 -9.84
CA ILE A 267 14.94 31.47 -9.55
C ILE A 267 14.14 31.33 -10.86
N GLY A 268 14.32 32.23 -11.82
CA GLY A 268 13.65 32.13 -13.14
C GLY A 268 14.05 30.87 -13.91
N GLU A 269 15.33 30.46 -13.81
CA GLU A 269 15.82 29.25 -14.44
C GLU A 269 15.26 27.98 -13.77
N ILE A 270 15.20 27.90 -12.42
CA ILE A 270 14.63 26.73 -11.72
C ILE A 270 13.11 26.65 -11.91
N ALA A 271 12.42 27.78 -12.02
CA ALA A 271 10.99 27.82 -12.34
C ALA A 271 10.72 27.25 -13.75
N LYS A 272 11.62 27.49 -14.71
CA LYS A 272 11.54 26.85 -16.02
C LYS A 272 11.73 25.34 -15.93
N VAL A 273 12.70 24.87 -15.16
CA VAL A 273 12.92 23.44 -14.90
C VAL A 273 11.66 22.79 -14.31
N THR A 274 11.03 23.44 -13.31
CA THR A 274 9.77 23.00 -12.72
C THR A 274 8.68 22.84 -13.77
N ARG A 275 8.43 23.88 -14.56
CA ARG A 275 7.42 23.85 -15.64
C ARG A 275 7.70 22.78 -16.68
N ASP A 276 8.97 22.58 -17.06
CA ASP A 276 9.36 21.56 -18.03
C ASP A 276 9.08 20.16 -17.50
N LEU A 277 9.36 19.86 -16.21
CA LEU A 277 9.06 18.60 -15.56
C LEU A 277 7.56 18.34 -15.43
N GLU A 278 6.79 19.34 -14.98
CA GLU A 278 5.34 19.22 -14.86
C GLU A 278 4.64 19.07 -16.20
N GLY A 279 5.16 19.76 -17.24
CA GLY A 279 4.64 19.71 -18.60
C GLY A 279 4.96 18.42 -19.35
N HIS A 280 6.02 17.70 -18.96
CA HIS A 280 6.50 16.50 -19.65
C HIS A 280 6.47 15.28 -18.71
N GLN A 281 5.27 14.94 -18.28
CA GLN A 281 5.03 13.77 -17.40
C GLN A 281 5.43 12.45 -18.09
N PHE A 282 5.74 11.42 -17.29
CA PHE A 282 5.94 10.07 -17.80
C PHE A 282 4.77 9.59 -18.66
N LYS A 283 5.06 8.78 -19.66
CA LYS A 283 4.02 8.23 -20.54
C LYS A 283 3.06 7.35 -19.74
N ALA A 284 1.78 7.67 -19.83
CA ALA A 284 0.75 6.82 -19.24
C ALA A 284 0.55 5.55 -20.07
N LYS A 285 0.54 4.41 -19.39
CA LYS A 285 0.27 3.10 -19.99
C LYS A 285 -0.58 2.30 -18.99
N MET A 286 -1.75 1.86 -19.38
CA MET A 286 -2.61 1.03 -18.53
C MET A 286 -1.95 -0.35 -18.35
N PRO A 287 -1.48 -0.69 -17.12
CA PRO A 287 -0.89 -2.00 -16.83
C PRO A 287 -1.94 -3.10 -16.87
N HIS A 288 -1.49 -4.37 -16.91
CA HIS A 288 -2.39 -5.51 -16.95
C HIS A 288 -3.28 -5.61 -15.71
N PHE A 289 -2.76 -5.35 -14.53
CA PHE A 289 -3.53 -5.39 -13.27
C PHE A 289 -4.62 -4.29 -13.22
N VAL A 290 -4.36 -3.09 -13.75
CA VAL A 290 -5.40 -2.04 -13.88
C VAL A 290 -6.47 -2.48 -14.89
N TYR A 291 -6.07 -3.09 -16.00
CA TYR A 291 -7.02 -3.68 -16.95
C TYR A 291 -7.86 -4.78 -16.28
N ALA A 292 -7.25 -5.66 -15.48
CA ALA A 292 -7.93 -6.70 -14.73
C ALA A 292 -8.93 -6.13 -13.71
N LEU A 293 -8.52 -5.10 -12.96
CA LEU A 293 -9.39 -4.36 -12.03
C LEU A 293 -10.64 -3.84 -12.74
N PHE A 294 -10.47 -3.10 -13.84
CA PHE A 294 -11.60 -2.59 -14.62
C PHE A 294 -12.49 -3.70 -15.18
N THR A 295 -11.90 -4.83 -15.58
CA THR A 295 -12.64 -5.98 -16.09
C THR A 295 -13.50 -6.64 -15.01
N LYS A 296 -12.98 -6.78 -13.79
CA LYS A 296 -13.71 -7.37 -12.65
C LYS A 296 -14.82 -6.43 -12.16
N ILE A 297 -14.51 -5.15 -11.89
CA ILE A 297 -15.47 -4.13 -11.50
C ILE A 297 -16.53 -3.92 -12.60
N GLY A 298 -16.08 -3.91 -13.83
CA GLY A 298 -16.90 -3.62 -15.00
C GLY A 298 -18.11 -4.53 -15.20
N LYS A 299 -18.10 -5.71 -14.62
CA LYS A 299 -19.25 -6.63 -14.65
C LYS A 299 -20.42 -6.16 -13.76
N ARG A 300 -20.14 -5.32 -12.77
CA ARG A 300 -21.12 -4.88 -11.74
C ARG A 300 -21.55 -3.42 -11.87
N VAL A 301 -20.89 -2.66 -12.76
CA VAL A 301 -21.27 -1.26 -13.01
C VAL A 301 -22.58 -1.16 -13.80
N SER A 302 -23.21 0.02 -13.78
CA SER A 302 -24.39 0.34 -14.59
C SER A 302 -24.14 0.13 -16.09
N TYR A 303 -25.20 -0.10 -16.86
CA TYR A 303 -25.10 -0.43 -18.30
C TYR A 303 -24.25 0.58 -19.09
N PRO A 304 -24.42 1.92 -18.95
CA PRO A 304 -23.56 2.87 -19.68
C PRO A 304 -22.08 2.75 -19.35
N ALA A 305 -21.73 2.57 -18.07
CA ALA A 305 -20.34 2.36 -17.66
C ALA A 305 -19.80 1.01 -18.14
N ARG A 306 -20.67 0.00 -18.23
CA ARG A 306 -20.33 -1.33 -18.71
C ARG A 306 -19.97 -1.35 -20.20
N ILE A 307 -20.58 -0.50 -21.02
CA ILE A 307 -20.19 -0.35 -22.44
C ILE A 307 -18.70 0.01 -22.53
N VAL A 308 -18.21 0.86 -21.62
CA VAL A 308 -16.80 1.25 -21.61
C VAL A 308 -15.92 0.10 -21.08
N THR A 309 -16.27 -0.42 -19.91
CA THR A 309 -15.41 -1.38 -19.19
C THR A 309 -15.31 -2.74 -19.89
N CYS A 310 -16.36 -3.25 -20.50
CA CYS A 310 -16.30 -4.52 -21.24
C CYS A 310 -15.60 -4.38 -22.60
N ASN A 311 -15.48 -3.16 -23.14
CA ASN A 311 -14.87 -2.89 -24.42
C ASN A 311 -13.50 -2.21 -24.33
N LEU A 312 -12.76 -2.41 -23.23
CA LEU A 312 -11.40 -1.89 -23.07
C LEU A 312 -10.43 -2.37 -24.15
N TRP A 313 -10.69 -3.51 -24.80
CA TRP A 313 -9.92 -3.98 -25.95
C TRP A 313 -9.91 -2.94 -27.09
N LEU A 314 -10.99 -2.17 -27.25
CA LEU A 314 -11.14 -1.09 -28.23
C LEU A 314 -10.92 0.30 -27.60
N LEU A 315 -11.50 0.53 -26.42
CA LEU A 315 -11.59 1.84 -25.78
C LEU A 315 -10.40 2.18 -24.86
N LYS A 316 -9.46 1.23 -24.66
CA LYS A 316 -8.28 1.44 -23.81
C LYS A 316 -7.53 2.76 -24.06
N PRO A 317 -7.27 3.20 -25.31
CA PRO A 317 -6.60 4.49 -25.56
C PRO A 317 -7.41 5.67 -25.02
N ILE A 318 -8.72 5.67 -25.24
CA ILE A 318 -9.64 6.74 -24.80
C ILE A 318 -9.71 6.76 -23.27
N VAL A 319 -9.91 5.59 -22.64
CA VAL A 319 -9.94 5.47 -21.17
C VAL A 319 -8.62 5.94 -20.56
N THR A 320 -7.47 5.55 -21.14
CA THR A 320 -6.16 6.01 -20.68
C THR A 320 -6.03 7.54 -20.81
N LEU A 321 -6.54 8.14 -21.89
CA LEU A 321 -6.53 9.59 -22.09
C LEU A 321 -7.40 10.31 -21.03
N VAL A 322 -8.55 9.76 -20.70
CA VAL A 322 -9.44 10.29 -19.66
C VAL A 322 -8.79 10.17 -18.28
N MET A 323 -8.27 8.98 -17.94
CA MET A 323 -7.59 8.73 -16.66
C MET A 323 -6.44 9.72 -16.39
N LYS A 324 -5.70 10.12 -17.42
CA LYS A 324 -4.60 11.10 -17.30
C LYS A 324 -5.04 12.46 -16.75
N LYS A 325 -6.32 12.83 -16.88
CA LYS A 325 -6.86 14.12 -16.42
C LYS A 325 -7.25 14.13 -14.94
N PHE A 326 -7.38 12.96 -14.33
CA PHE A 326 -7.76 12.80 -12.92
C PHE A 326 -6.57 12.30 -12.10
N PRO A 327 -6.00 13.09 -11.17
CA PRO A 327 -4.77 12.74 -10.46
C PRO A 327 -4.76 11.34 -9.84
N PRO A 328 -5.80 10.88 -9.10
CA PRO A 328 -5.82 9.53 -8.55
C PRO A 328 -5.79 8.44 -9.62
N ALA A 329 -6.52 8.62 -10.72
CA ALA A 329 -6.53 7.66 -11.83
C ALA A 329 -5.22 7.70 -12.64
N ALA A 330 -4.64 8.89 -12.81
CA ALA A 330 -3.36 9.06 -13.50
C ALA A 330 -2.22 8.34 -12.77
N SER A 331 -2.24 8.35 -11.44
CA SER A 331 -1.24 7.68 -10.62
C SER A 331 -1.25 6.15 -10.76
N LEU A 332 -2.37 5.55 -11.15
CA LEU A 332 -2.48 4.11 -11.43
C LEU A 332 -1.86 3.68 -12.78
N ILE A 333 -1.59 4.63 -13.67
CA ILE A 333 -1.19 4.33 -15.05
C ILE A 333 0.12 4.99 -15.49
N ARG A 334 0.79 5.73 -14.59
CA ARG A 334 2.09 6.34 -14.87
C ARG A 334 2.91 6.58 -13.60
N THR A 335 4.23 6.66 -13.76
CA THR A 335 5.11 7.27 -12.76
C THR A 335 4.72 8.74 -12.62
N THR A 336 4.49 9.18 -11.38
CA THR A 336 4.07 10.56 -11.08
C THR A 336 5.27 11.44 -10.75
N THR A 337 5.17 12.72 -11.05
CA THR A 337 6.16 13.75 -10.78
C THR A 337 5.50 14.82 -9.93
N GLY A 338 6.01 15.07 -8.74
CA GLY A 338 5.53 16.10 -7.82
C GLY A 338 6.69 16.98 -7.35
N VAL A 339 6.69 18.26 -7.68
CA VAL A 339 7.66 19.21 -7.13
C VAL A 339 7.18 19.62 -5.74
N SER A 340 7.94 19.28 -4.71
CA SER A 340 7.51 19.43 -3.31
C SER A 340 8.22 20.56 -2.55
N MET A 341 9.46 20.89 -2.94
CA MET A 341 10.25 21.92 -2.27
C MET A 341 10.96 22.80 -3.28
N ALA A 342 11.19 24.07 -2.91
CA ALA A 342 11.99 25.01 -3.68
C ALA A 342 12.86 25.87 -2.77
N GLU A 343 14.10 26.08 -3.15
CA GLU A 343 15.08 26.87 -2.41
C GLU A 343 15.74 27.91 -3.33
N GLY A 344 16.03 29.07 -2.79
CA GLY A 344 16.66 30.15 -3.50
C GLY A 344 17.53 31.02 -2.59
N SER A 345 17.44 32.36 -2.73
CA SER A 345 18.17 33.27 -1.86
C SER A 345 17.52 33.40 -0.49
N PRO A 346 18.30 33.51 0.61
CA PRO A 346 17.79 33.77 1.95
C PRO A 346 17.37 35.26 2.15
N ALA A 347 17.69 36.15 1.20
CA ALA A 347 17.40 37.59 1.31
C ALA A 347 16.88 38.18 0.01
N ALA A 348 15.88 39.07 0.09
CA ALA A 348 15.20 39.63 -1.05
C ALA A 348 16.08 40.49 -1.98
N ASN A 349 17.15 41.10 -1.44
CA ASN A 349 18.08 41.96 -2.18
C ASN A 349 19.30 41.20 -2.75
N VAL A 350 19.34 39.89 -2.65
CA VAL A 350 20.44 39.05 -3.13
C VAL A 350 19.90 38.06 -4.17
N LEU A 351 20.52 38.03 -5.33
CA LEU A 351 20.25 37.00 -6.33
C LEU A 351 20.99 35.70 -5.96
N PRO A 352 20.33 34.54 -5.95
CA PRO A 352 20.95 33.30 -5.51
C PRO A 352 22.02 32.83 -6.51
N GLN A 353 23.11 32.28 -5.98
CA GLN A 353 24.12 31.57 -6.78
C GLN A 353 23.71 30.12 -7.08
N LYS A 354 22.84 29.56 -6.21
CA LYS A 354 22.23 28.25 -6.37
C LYS A 354 20.73 28.38 -6.13
N SER A 355 19.94 27.79 -7.01
CA SER A 355 18.50 27.60 -6.81
C SER A 355 18.17 26.15 -7.05
N SER A 356 17.38 25.55 -6.17
CA SER A 356 17.06 24.13 -6.26
C SER A 356 15.58 23.85 -6.05
N ILE A 357 15.16 22.71 -6.57
CA ILE A 357 13.87 22.08 -6.26
C ILE A 357 14.10 20.65 -5.82
N THR A 358 13.23 20.16 -4.94
CA THR A 358 13.10 18.72 -4.68
C THR A 358 11.86 18.20 -5.38
N VAL A 359 12.04 17.13 -6.11
CA VAL A 359 11.00 16.49 -6.93
C VAL A 359 10.80 15.07 -6.45
N ASN A 360 9.60 14.77 -5.97
CA ASN A 360 9.18 13.42 -5.61
C ASN A 360 8.62 12.68 -6.82
N PHE A 361 9.08 11.46 -7.01
CA PHE A 361 8.57 10.53 -8.01
C PHE A 361 8.01 9.29 -7.32
N ARG A 362 6.79 8.89 -7.70
CA ARG A 362 6.21 7.59 -7.35
C ARG A 362 6.24 6.71 -8.58
N MET A 363 7.21 5.79 -8.60
CA MET A 363 7.55 5.00 -9.79
C MET A 363 6.61 3.82 -9.99
N MET A 364 6.21 3.59 -11.22
CA MET A 364 5.47 2.38 -11.60
C MET A 364 6.41 1.17 -11.59
N PRO A 365 5.92 -0.05 -11.28
CA PRO A 365 6.66 -1.28 -11.50
C PRO A 365 7.28 -1.33 -12.91
N GLY A 366 8.57 -1.61 -12.98
CA GLY A 366 9.36 -1.58 -14.22
C GLY A 366 9.92 -0.20 -14.62
N THR A 367 9.74 0.83 -13.79
CA THR A 367 10.46 2.11 -13.89
C THR A 367 11.51 2.15 -12.79
N THR A 368 12.76 2.34 -13.16
CA THR A 368 13.90 2.36 -12.23
C THR A 368 14.30 3.79 -11.82
N LEU A 369 15.09 3.91 -10.74
CA LEU A 369 15.72 5.17 -10.35
C LEU A 369 16.56 5.77 -11.51
N ALA A 370 17.26 4.93 -12.25
CA ALA A 370 18.02 5.34 -13.42
C ALA A 370 17.11 5.92 -14.52
N ASP A 371 15.95 5.30 -14.79
CA ASP A 371 14.98 5.82 -15.76
C ASP A 371 14.45 7.20 -15.38
N VAL A 372 14.21 7.42 -14.08
CA VAL A 372 13.79 8.74 -13.57
C VAL A 372 14.87 9.78 -13.83
N LYS A 373 16.13 9.48 -13.50
CA LYS A 373 17.26 10.39 -13.75
C LYS A 373 17.41 10.73 -15.23
N GLU A 374 17.29 9.74 -16.10
CA GLU A 374 17.34 9.94 -17.54
C GLU A 374 16.13 10.73 -18.07
N HIS A 375 14.93 10.52 -17.50
CA HIS A 375 13.77 11.33 -17.81
C HIS A 375 13.99 12.80 -17.45
N ILE A 376 14.53 13.09 -16.25
CA ILE A 376 14.87 14.47 -15.83
C ILE A 376 15.82 15.10 -16.85
N LYS A 377 16.93 14.43 -17.19
CA LYS A 377 17.91 14.93 -18.18
C LYS A 377 17.30 15.20 -19.55
N LYS A 378 16.40 14.31 -20.00
CA LYS A 378 15.74 14.43 -21.30
C LYS A 378 14.77 15.60 -21.35
N VAL A 379 14.04 15.85 -20.27
CA VAL A 379 13.00 16.88 -20.16
C VAL A 379 13.64 18.23 -19.93
N VAL A 380 14.57 18.31 -18.98
CA VAL A 380 15.30 19.54 -18.66
C VAL A 380 16.44 19.71 -19.65
N LYS A 381 16.19 20.41 -20.75
CA LYS A 381 17.16 20.63 -21.85
C LYS A 381 18.34 21.55 -21.48
N LYS A 382 18.54 21.83 -20.19
CA LYS A 382 19.64 22.67 -19.70
C LYS A 382 20.85 21.79 -19.36
N LYS A 383 22.03 22.16 -19.90
CA LYS A 383 23.27 21.36 -19.76
C LYS A 383 23.89 21.46 -18.36
N ASP A 384 23.70 22.59 -17.67
CA ASP A 384 24.37 22.89 -16.40
C ASP A 384 23.38 22.74 -15.21
N ILE A 385 22.85 21.53 -15.02
CA ILE A 385 22.05 21.16 -13.85
C ILE A 385 22.75 20.06 -13.06
N GLU A 386 22.70 20.16 -11.74
CA GLU A 386 23.08 19.09 -10.84
C GLU A 386 21.83 18.27 -10.49
N ILE A 387 21.89 16.94 -10.63
CA ILE A 387 20.79 16.02 -10.31
C ILE A 387 21.31 15.04 -9.27
N GLU A 388 20.81 15.19 -8.06
CA GLU A 388 21.18 14.39 -6.89
C GLU A 388 19.99 13.55 -6.44
N LEU A 389 20.20 12.26 -6.21
CA LEU A 389 19.24 11.38 -5.58
C LEU A 389 19.38 11.56 -4.05
N LEU A 390 18.36 12.08 -3.39
CA LEU A 390 18.34 12.24 -1.93
C LEU A 390 17.89 10.96 -1.24
N LYS A 391 16.79 10.37 -1.73
CA LYS A 391 16.23 9.10 -1.25
C LYS A 391 15.66 8.32 -2.42
N GLY A 392 15.77 7.00 -2.38
CA GLY A 392 15.23 6.16 -3.44
C GLY A 392 14.98 4.72 -3.00
N LYS A 393 13.83 4.20 -3.45
CA LYS A 393 13.40 2.82 -3.33
C LYS A 393 12.83 2.40 -4.67
N GLU A 394 13.33 1.32 -5.27
CA GLU A 394 12.78 0.79 -6.51
C GLU A 394 11.31 0.34 -6.30
N ALA A 395 10.55 0.28 -7.39
CA ALA A 395 9.21 -0.30 -7.32
C ALA A 395 9.30 -1.81 -7.07
N SER A 396 8.34 -2.36 -6.33
CA SER A 396 8.32 -3.79 -6.05
C SER A 396 8.11 -4.62 -7.32
N LYS A 397 8.49 -5.90 -7.26
CA LYS A 397 8.08 -6.88 -8.25
C LYS A 397 6.56 -7.02 -8.26
N VAL A 398 6.01 -7.48 -9.38
CA VAL A 398 4.57 -7.74 -9.50
C VAL A 398 4.32 -9.20 -9.17
N SER A 399 3.63 -9.47 -8.08
CA SER A 399 3.28 -10.82 -7.65
C SER A 399 2.26 -11.47 -8.58
N PRO A 400 2.32 -12.80 -8.81
CA PRO A 400 1.42 -13.52 -9.70
C PRO A 400 0.00 -13.58 -9.14
N THR A 401 -1.00 -13.47 -10.01
CA THR A 401 -2.43 -13.59 -9.64
C THR A 401 -3.02 -14.96 -9.94
N ASP A 402 -2.22 -15.89 -10.39
CA ASP A 402 -2.55 -17.28 -10.67
C ASP A 402 -1.90 -18.28 -9.71
N SER A 403 -1.15 -17.78 -8.71
CA SER A 403 -0.57 -18.59 -7.63
C SER A 403 -1.65 -19.24 -6.76
N ARG A 404 -1.25 -20.26 -5.99
CA ARG A 404 -2.09 -20.89 -4.97
C ARG A 404 -2.53 -19.86 -3.92
N SER A 405 -1.61 -19.10 -3.38
CA SER A 405 -1.85 -18.11 -2.33
C SER A 405 -2.81 -17.00 -2.76
N PHE A 406 -2.69 -16.45 -3.98
CA PHE A 406 -3.66 -15.46 -4.49
C PHE A 406 -5.05 -16.06 -4.65
N LYS A 407 -5.15 -17.30 -5.15
CA LYS A 407 -6.44 -17.99 -5.31
C LYS A 407 -7.11 -18.27 -3.97
N ILE A 408 -6.35 -18.61 -2.93
CA ILE A 408 -6.88 -18.78 -1.58
C ILE A 408 -7.41 -17.45 -1.04
N LEU A 409 -6.65 -16.35 -1.17
CA LEU A 409 -7.13 -15.01 -0.78
C LEU A 409 -8.44 -14.64 -1.52
N GLU A 410 -8.48 -14.86 -2.84
CA GLU A 410 -9.69 -14.62 -3.65
C GLU A 410 -10.86 -15.49 -3.18
N GLU A 411 -10.63 -16.78 -2.95
CA GLU A 411 -11.65 -17.73 -2.48
C GLU A 411 -12.18 -17.35 -1.10
N LEU A 412 -11.33 -17.06 -0.14
CA LEU A 412 -11.73 -16.66 1.21
C LEU A 412 -12.61 -15.40 1.17
N CYS A 413 -12.22 -14.39 0.40
CA CYS A 413 -13.05 -13.20 0.21
C CYS A 413 -14.41 -13.54 -0.40
N MET A 414 -14.44 -14.32 -1.49
CA MET A 414 -15.67 -14.68 -2.20
C MET A 414 -16.58 -15.60 -1.40
N ARG A 415 -16.03 -16.41 -0.49
CA ARG A 415 -16.82 -17.28 0.40
C ARG A 415 -17.30 -16.55 1.65
N THR A 416 -16.66 -15.44 2.02
CA THR A 416 -17.13 -14.55 3.08
C THR A 416 -18.38 -13.79 2.63
N ASP A 417 -18.33 -13.19 1.43
CA ASP A 417 -19.51 -12.57 0.79
C ASP A 417 -19.42 -12.74 -0.73
N ASN A 418 -20.38 -13.48 -1.30
CA ASN A 418 -20.48 -13.69 -2.75
C ASN A 418 -20.64 -12.38 -3.56
N ASN A 419 -20.93 -11.27 -2.88
CA ASN A 419 -21.04 -9.95 -3.48
C ASN A 419 -19.70 -9.21 -3.56
N TYR A 420 -18.64 -9.69 -2.95
CA TYR A 420 -17.33 -9.06 -3.06
C TYR A 420 -16.84 -9.08 -4.51
N ILE A 421 -16.19 -8.00 -4.91
CA ILE A 421 -15.33 -7.99 -6.09
C ILE A 421 -13.91 -8.12 -5.58
N VAL A 422 -13.24 -9.21 -5.89
CA VAL A 422 -11.83 -9.37 -5.56
C VAL A 422 -10.99 -8.98 -6.77
N ALA A 423 -10.10 -8.03 -6.60
CA ALA A 423 -9.28 -7.54 -7.70
C ALA A 423 -7.83 -7.23 -7.27
N PRO A 424 -6.86 -7.56 -8.14
CA PRO A 424 -5.49 -7.12 -7.92
C PRO A 424 -5.40 -5.60 -8.12
N TYR A 425 -4.57 -4.95 -7.29
CA TYR A 425 -4.32 -3.53 -7.46
C TYR A 425 -2.85 -3.17 -7.16
N LEU A 426 -2.49 -1.91 -7.43
CA LEU A 426 -1.19 -1.35 -7.14
C LEU A 426 -1.27 -0.51 -5.87
N VAL A 427 -0.50 -0.86 -4.87
CA VAL A 427 -0.35 -0.04 -3.66
C VAL A 427 0.41 1.24 -4.02
N MET A 428 -0.14 2.38 -3.62
CA MET A 428 0.39 3.69 -3.98
C MET A 428 1.52 4.13 -3.05
N GLY A 429 1.52 3.62 -1.82
CA GLY A 429 2.57 3.76 -0.82
C GLY A 429 3.65 2.68 -0.95
N GLY A 430 4.36 2.46 0.12
CA GLY A 430 5.24 1.32 0.34
C GLY A 430 4.77 0.56 1.57
N THR A 431 5.24 -0.65 1.76
CA THR A 431 5.08 -1.49 2.95
C THR A 431 6.39 -2.22 3.21
N ASP A 432 6.51 -2.89 4.36
CA ASP A 432 7.69 -3.69 4.71
C ASP A 432 7.89 -4.92 3.81
N SER A 433 6.84 -5.37 3.14
CA SER A 433 6.86 -6.63 2.36
C SER A 433 7.85 -6.66 1.19
N TYR A 434 8.27 -5.52 0.65
CA TYR A 434 9.24 -5.48 -0.44
C TYR A 434 10.62 -6.04 -0.05
N HIS A 435 10.96 -6.02 1.24
CA HIS A 435 12.22 -6.58 1.72
C HIS A 435 12.32 -8.10 1.53
N TYR A 436 11.18 -8.77 1.38
CA TYR A 436 11.10 -10.22 1.24
C TYR A 436 11.18 -10.71 -0.21
N GLU A 437 11.39 -9.81 -1.20
CA GLU A 437 11.41 -10.15 -2.64
C GLU A 437 12.55 -11.08 -3.08
N ASN A 438 13.60 -11.25 -2.26
CA ASN A 438 14.66 -12.21 -2.52
C ASN A 438 14.28 -13.64 -2.14
N ILE A 439 13.38 -13.79 -1.17
CA ILE A 439 12.99 -15.07 -0.59
C ILE A 439 11.53 -15.46 -0.87
N CYS A 440 10.77 -14.59 -1.57
CA CYS A 440 9.37 -14.82 -1.91
C CYS A 440 8.97 -14.16 -3.23
N ASP A 441 8.30 -14.91 -4.10
CA ASP A 441 7.71 -14.37 -5.34
C ASP A 441 6.23 -13.99 -5.18
N CYS A 442 5.55 -14.51 -4.13
CA CYS A 442 4.12 -14.34 -3.88
C CYS A 442 3.86 -13.41 -2.69
N ILE A 443 4.02 -12.11 -2.90
CA ILE A 443 3.87 -11.08 -1.88
C ILE A 443 2.58 -10.31 -2.11
N TYR A 444 1.65 -10.39 -1.13
CA TYR A 444 0.33 -9.76 -1.22
C TYR A 444 0.13 -8.78 -0.08
N ARG A 445 -0.41 -7.60 -0.40
CA ARG A 445 -0.73 -6.55 0.55
C ARG A 445 -2.24 -6.55 0.73
N PHE A 446 -2.69 -7.04 1.87
CA PHE A 446 -4.12 -7.19 2.14
C PHE A 446 -4.42 -7.26 3.64
N ALA A 447 -5.03 -6.22 4.14
CA ALA A 447 -5.61 -6.16 5.47
C ALA A 447 -7.13 -6.39 5.36
N PRO A 448 -7.68 -7.48 5.91
CA PRO A 448 -9.06 -7.91 5.66
C PRO A 448 -10.10 -7.12 6.48
N PHE A 449 -9.87 -5.83 6.70
CA PHE A 449 -10.81 -4.94 7.37
C PHE A 449 -11.76 -4.33 6.34
N GLU A 450 -13.07 -4.46 6.59
CA GLU A 450 -14.10 -3.86 5.75
C GLU A 450 -14.37 -2.43 6.21
N VAL A 451 -13.88 -1.45 5.46
CA VAL A 451 -13.96 -0.04 5.85
C VAL A 451 -14.49 0.84 4.71
N ASP A 452 -15.11 1.95 5.07
CA ASP A 452 -15.42 3.01 4.13
C ASP A 452 -14.14 3.79 3.76
N THR A 453 -14.05 4.22 2.52
CA THR A 453 -12.91 5.02 2.01
C THR A 453 -12.61 6.25 2.88
N LYS A 454 -13.64 6.85 3.50
CA LYS A 454 -13.48 8.02 4.38
C LYS A 454 -12.59 7.74 5.60
N TYR A 455 -12.60 6.49 6.12
CA TYR A 455 -11.76 6.12 7.26
C TYR A 455 -10.30 5.89 6.85
N LEU A 456 -10.05 5.32 5.67
CA LEU A 456 -8.68 5.20 5.15
C LEU A 456 -7.99 6.55 4.96
N LEU A 457 -8.75 7.63 4.74
CA LEU A 457 -8.20 8.99 4.67
C LEU A 457 -7.73 9.53 6.03
N LEU A 458 -8.03 8.82 7.13
CA LEU A 458 -7.57 9.18 8.47
C LEU A 458 -6.20 8.58 8.80
N THR A 459 -5.68 7.67 7.99
CA THR A 459 -4.30 7.19 8.11
C THR A 459 -3.34 8.37 8.12
N HIS A 460 -2.47 8.45 9.13
CA HIS A 460 -1.56 9.57 9.41
C HIS A 460 -2.23 10.92 9.74
N ALA A 461 -3.56 10.99 9.74
CA ALA A 461 -4.30 12.21 10.04
C ALA A 461 -4.71 12.30 11.53
N THR A 462 -5.20 13.46 11.93
CA THR A 462 -5.85 13.67 13.23
C THR A 462 -7.16 12.89 13.29
N ASN A 463 -7.53 12.41 14.47
CA ASN A 463 -8.74 11.59 14.69
C ASN A 463 -8.73 10.24 13.96
N GLU A 464 -7.54 9.65 13.80
CA GLU A 464 -7.40 8.27 13.32
C GLU A 464 -8.21 7.34 14.20
N ARG A 465 -9.02 6.48 13.58
CA ARG A 465 -9.89 5.52 14.26
C ARG A 465 -10.32 4.40 13.33
N ILE A 466 -10.60 3.23 13.91
CA ILE A 466 -11.09 2.07 13.18
C ILE A 466 -12.50 1.70 13.65
N PRO A 467 -13.47 1.41 12.75
CA PRO A 467 -14.78 0.92 13.12
C PRO A 467 -14.72 -0.46 13.79
N VAL A 468 -15.48 -0.66 14.85
CA VAL A 468 -15.55 -1.94 15.58
C VAL A 468 -16.21 -3.03 14.74
N ASP A 469 -17.19 -2.68 13.90
CA ASP A 469 -17.96 -3.62 13.08
C ASP A 469 -17.12 -4.39 12.03
N CYS A 470 -15.95 -3.86 11.62
CA CYS A 470 -15.06 -4.54 10.68
C CYS A 470 -14.13 -5.58 11.34
N MET A 471 -14.02 -5.59 12.67
CA MET A 471 -12.98 -6.33 13.40
C MET A 471 -13.24 -7.84 13.43
N GLU A 472 -14.48 -8.25 13.67
CA GLU A 472 -14.84 -9.66 13.72
C GLU A 472 -14.56 -10.36 12.39
N GLY A 473 -14.92 -9.69 11.28
CA GLY A 473 -14.66 -10.18 9.93
C GLY A 473 -13.17 -10.36 9.64
N ALA A 474 -12.34 -9.44 10.12
CA ALA A 474 -10.90 -9.50 9.95
C ALA A 474 -10.27 -10.68 10.75
N LEU A 475 -10.67 -10.86 12.01
CA LEU A 475 -10.21 -12.00 12.82
C LEU A 475 -10.60 -13.35 12.19
N LYS A 476 -11.86 -13.48 11.74
CA LYS A 476 -12.34 -14.70 11.06
C LYS A 476 -11.56 -14.94 9.77
N PHE A 477 -11.22 -13.89 9.05
CA PHE A 477 -10.42 -14.01 7.83
C PHE A 477 -8.99 -14.49 8.12
N PHE A 478 -8.27 -13.87 9.05
CA PHE A 478 -6.92 -14.30 9.42
C PHE A 478 -6.87 -15.74 9.92
N LYS A 479 -7.85 -16.15 10.76
CA LYS A 479 -7.96 -17.51 11.25
C LYS A 479 -8.12 -18.52 10.11
N ARG A 480 -8.99 -18.23 9.14
CA ARG A 480 -9.18 -19.06 7.95
C ARG A 480 -7.94 -19.03 7.06
N TYR A 481 -7.35 -17.86 6.85
CA TYR A 481 -6.15 -17.71 6.04
C TYR A 481 -5.01 -18.59 6.56
N ILE A 482 -4.71 -18.54 7.85
CA ILE A 482 -3.69 -19.40 8.48
C ILE A 482 -4.05 -20.87 8.32
N LYS A 483 -5.29 -21.27 8.60
CA LYS A 483 -5.75 -22.66 8.45
C LYS A 483 -5.62 -23.19 7.00
N TYR A 484 -5.93 -22.35 6.00
CA TYR A 484 -5.88 -22.74 4.59
C TYR A 484 -4.46 -22.69 4.02
N MET A 485 -3.73 -21.64 4.34
CA MET A 485 -2.38 -21.45 3.81
C MET A 485 -1.35 -22.39 4.45
N SER A 486 -1.54 -22.77 5.71
CA SER A 486 -0.64 -23.69 6.42
C SER A 486 -0.77 -25.15 5.98
N LYS A 487 -1.78 -25.50 5.19
CA LYS A 487 -1.94 -26.85 4.60
C LYS A 487 -1.19 -26.97 3.28
N GLU A 488 -0.93 -28.24 2.85
CA GLU A 488 -0.36 -28.54 1.54
C GLU A 488 -1.18 -28.00 0.37
#